data_afebec5f0d5148fbd0d098ee958ac484
#
_entry.id   afebec5f0d5148fbd0d098ee958ac484
#
_cell.length_a   1.000
_cell.length_b   1.000
_cell.length_c   1.000
_cell.angle_alpha   90.00
_cell.angle_beta   90.00
_cell.angle_gamma   90.00
#
_symmetry.space_group_name_H-M   'P 1'
#
loop_
_entity.id
_entity.type
_entity.pdbx_description
1 polymer ?
#
loop_
_entity_poly.entity_id
_entity_poly.type
_entity_poly.pdbx_seq_one_letter_code
_entity_poly.pdbx_strand_id
1 'polypeptide(L)'
;MQLEGIDHVAMGVRDIERSAKWYIDVLGFERLHEGMWNGVPTFIGKGNTGIALFPANEEPKTSAHREIRMLHLAFRANRKNFLAAQRELKERGIKFEFQDHEIAHSIYFRDPDGHQLEITTYEVD
;
A
#
# COMPACT_ATOMS: atom_id res chain seq x y z
N MET A 1 -13.39 -17.90 -17.75
CA MET A 1 -13.68 -16.93 -16.68
C MET A 1 -13.11 -15.59 -17.08
N GLN A 2 -13.85 -14.52 -16.89
CA GLN A 2 -13.37 -13.17 -17.18
C GLN A 2 -13.56 -12.31 -15.95
N LEU A 3 -12.47 -11.69 -15.50
CA LEU A 3 -12.47 -10.81 -14.34
C LEU A 3 -11.96 -9.43 -14.76
N GLU A 4 -12.45 -8.39 -14.13
CA GLU A 4 -12.07 -7.02 -14.49
C GLU A 4 -10.79 -6.56 -13.78
N GLY A 5 -10.34 -7.29 -12.78
CA GLY A 5 -9.12 -6.95 -12.05
C GLY A 5 -9.25 -7.19 -10.56
N ILE A 6 -8.32 -6.64 -9.83
CA ILE A 6 -8.35 -6.70 -8.37
C ILE A 6 -9.26 -5.59 -7.86
N ASP A 7 -10.23 -5.94 -7.00
CA ASP A 7 -11.10 -4.94 -6.39
C ASP A 7 -10.43 -4.28 -5.18
N HIS A 8 -9.93 -5.09 -4.29
CA HIS A 8 -9.24 -4.57 -3.10
C HIS A 8 -8.32 -5.62 -2.50
N VAL A 9 -7.44 -5.15 -1.65
CA VAL A 9 -6.58 -5.99 -0.81
C VAL A 9 -6.95 -5.71 0.63
N ALA A 10 -7.11 -6.75 1.43
CA ALA A 10 -7.40 -6.60 2.86
C ALA A 10 -6.12 -6.71 3.66
N MET A 11 -5.93 -5.81 4.60
CA MET A 11 -4.75 -5.77 5.46
C MET A 11 -5.14 -5.69 6.93
N GLY A 12 -4.39 -6.38 7.77
CA GLY A 12 -4.50 -6.21 9.21
C GLY A 12 -3.60 -5.06 9.65
N VAL A 13 -4.15 -4.15 10.47
CA VAL A 13 -3.41 -3.00 10.99
C VAL A 13 -3.70 -2.86 12.48
N ARG A 14 -2.76 -2.27 13.21
CA ARG A 14 -2.94 -2.11 14.66
C ARG A 14 -4.01 -1.09 15.01
N ASP A 15 -4.09 -0.02 14.24
CA ASP A 15 -5.01 1.09 14.48
C ASP A 15 -5.55 1.54 13.14
N ILE A 16 -6.82 1.24 12.88
CA ILE A 16 -7.45 1.52 11.59
C ILE A 16 -7.39 3.02 11.26
N GLU A 17 -7.73 3.88 12.21
CA GLU A 17 -7.77 5.32 11.95
C GLU A 17 -6.37 5.89 11.68
N ARG A 18 -5.37 5.45 12.41
CA ARG A 18 -3.98 5.86 12.17
C ARG A 18 -3.54 5.44 10.77
N SER A 19 -3.82 4.20 10.40
CA SER A 19 -3.43 3.70 9.08
C SER A 19 -4.18 4.41 7.97
N ALA A 20 -5.49 4.58 8.11
CA ALA A 20 -6.27 5.29 7.11
C ALA A 20 -5.73 6.71 6.89
N LYS A 21 -5.44 7.42 7.97
CA LYS A 21 -4.89 8.77 7.88
C LYS A 21 -3.54 8.76 7.15
N TRP A 22 -2.68 7.79 7.44
CA TRP A 22 -1.38 7.69 6.78
C TRP A 22 -1.54 7.49 5.26
N TYR A 23 -2.40 6.56 4.85
CA TYR A 23 -2.61 6.31 3.42
C TYR A 23 -3.21 7.53 2.71
N ILE A 24 -4.08 8.25 3.39
CA ILE A 24 -4.66 9.48 2.85
C ILE A 24 -3.59 10.57 2.72
N ASP A 25 -2.83 10.79 3.80
CA ASP A 25 -1.84 11.87 3.83
C ASP A 25 -0.63 11.59 2.94
N VAL A 26 -0.15 10.35 2.93
CA VAL A 26 1.08 10.01 2.21
C VAL A 26 0.82 9.62 0.77
N LEU A 27 -0.15 8.75 0.53
CA LEU A 27 -0.42 8.23 -0.81
C LEU A 27 -1.53 8.98 -1.55
N GLY A 28 -2.21 9.92 -0.90
CA GLY A 28 -3.28 10.65 -1.54
C GLY A 28 -4.55 9.83 -1.74
N PHE A 29 -4.74 8.82 -0.93
CA PHE A 29 -5.95 8.00 -0.99
C PHE A 29 -7.12 8.76 -0.39
N GLU A 30 -8.31 8.23 -0.62
CA GLU A 30 -9.57 8.75 -0.10
C GLU A 30 -10.28 7.64 0.67
N ARG A 31 -11.16 8.02 1.58
CA ARG A 31 -12.04 7.05 2.22
C ARG A 31 -13.09 6.60 1.22
N LEU A 32 -13.27 5.30 1.12
CA LEU A 32 -14.27 4.68 0.26
C LEU A 32 -15.35 4.05 1.12
N HIS A 33 -16.58 3.98 0.60
CA HIS A 33 -17.70 3.31 1.28
C HIS A 33 -17.91 3.80 2.71
N GLU A 34 -17.78 5.12 2.91
CA GLU A 34 -17.95 5.70 4.25
C GLU A 34 -19.32 5.35 4.85
N GLY A 35 -19.33 5.12 6.16
CA GLY A 35 -20.55 4.80 6.89
C GLY A 35 -20.98 3.36 6.83
N MET A 36 -20.24 2.52 6.09
CA MET A 36 -20.57 1.11 5.98
C MET A 36 -19.85 0.31 7.07
N TRP A 37 -20.45 -0.80 7.45
CA TRP A 37 -19.87 -1.82 8.33
C TRP A 37 -19.38 -1.30 9.69
N ASN A 38 -19.93 -0.18 10.14
CA ASN A 38 -19.50 0.47 11.40
C ASN A 38 -17.98 0.71 11.45
N GLY A 39 -17.39 0.97 10.29
CA GLY A 39 -15.95 1.26 10.18
C GLY A 39 -15.02 0.07 10.22
N VAL A 40 -15.55 -1.16 10.21
CA VAL A 40 -14.75 -2.38 10.20
C VAL A 40 -15.28 -3.30 9.10
N PRO A 41 -14.58 -3.41 7.95
CA PRO A 41 -13.35 -2.70 7.61
C PRO A 41 -13.58 -1.25 7.24
N THR A 42 -12.52 -0.47 7.31
CA THR A 42 -12.48 0.86 6.71
C THR A 42 -11.78 0.73 5.37
N PHE A 43 -12.41 1.21 4.31
CA PHE A 43 -11.82 1.20 2.97
C PHE A 43 -11.16 2.52 2.65
N ILE A 44 -9.99 2.44 2.04
CA ILE A 44 -9.28 3.58 1.48
C ILE A 44 -8.84 3.21 0.07
N GLY A 45 -8.65 4.20 -0.76
CA GLY A 45 -8.18 3.92 -2.11
C GLY A 45 -8.31 5.11 -3.02
N LYS A 46 -8.09 4.87 -4.30
CA LYS A 46 -8.23 5.87 -5.35
C LYS A 46 -8.37 5.18 -6.70
N GLY A 47 -9.33 5.63 -7.49
CA GLY A 47 -9.59 5.02 -8.78
C GLY A 47 -9.98 3.56 -8.62
N ASN A 48 -9.24 2.67 -9.25
CA ASN A 48 -9.50 1.24 -9.19
C ASN A 48 -8.71 0.53 -8.09
N THR A 49 -8.02 1.30 -7.24
CA THR A 49 -7.21 0.74 -6.15
C THR A 49 -7.97 0.84 -4.84
N GLY A 50 -8.14 -0.29 -4.17
CA GLY A 50 -8.81 -0.33 -2.87
C GLY A 50 -8.04 -1.16 -1.87
N ILE A 51 -8.04 -0.69 -0.62
CA ILE A 51 -7.49 -1.42 0.51
C ILE A 51 -8.52 -1.42 1.61
N ALA A 52 -8.81 -2.60 2.16
CA ALA A 52 -9.71 -2.77 3.28
C ALA A 52 -8.87 -2.96 4.55
N LEU A 53 -9.06 -2.09 5.52
CA LEU A 53 -8.29 -2.11 6.76
C LEU A 53 -9.10 -2.80 7.86
N PHE A 54 -8.53 -3.85 8.41
CA PHE A 54 -9.10 -4.62 9.51
C PHE A 54 -8.19 -4.53 10.72
N PRO A 55 -8.75 -4.65 11.94
CA PRO A 55 -7.89 -4.73 13.12
C PRO A 55 -7.10 -6.04 13.09
N ALA A 56 -5.78 -5.93 13.28
CA ALA A 56 -4.91 -7.10 13.29
C ALA A 56 -5.14 -7.93 14.55
N ASN A 57 -4.96 -9.22 14.43
CA ASN A 57 -4.94 -10.09 15.59
C ASN A 57 -3.64 -9.81 16.35
N GLU A 58 -3.74 -9.79 17.69
CA GLU A 58 -2.60 -9.47 18.53
C GLU A 58 -1.53 -10.56 18.55
N GLU A 59 -1.94 -11.80 18.31
CA GLU A 59 -1.01 -12.92 18.35
C GLU A 59 -0.41 -13.14 16.97
N PRO A 60 0.88 -12.83 16.79
CA PRO A 60 1.53 -13.22 15.55
C PRO A 60 1.55 -14.73 15.49
N LYS A 61 0.93 -15.29 14.47
CA LYS A 61 1.01 -16.71 14.23
C LYS A 61 2.48 -17.08 14.10
N THR A 62 2.81 -18.27 14.56
CA THR A 62 4.19 -18.69 14.61
C THR A 62 4.91 -18.51 13.28
N SER A 63 6.20 -18.33 13.36
CA SER A 63 7.07 -18.17 12.19
C SER A 63 7.00 -19.35 11.21
N ALA A 64 6.34 -20.41 11.57
CA ALA A 64 6.20 -21.58 10.71
C ALA A 64 5.46 -21.30 9.39
N HIS A 65 4.70 -20.21 9.32
CA HIS A 65 3.89 -19.88 8.13
C HIS A 65 4.50 -18.79 7.25
N ARG A 66 5.76 -18.46 7.46
CA ARG A 66 6.40 -17.37 6.71
C ARG A 66 6.53 -17.65 5.22
N GLU A 67 6.46 -18.91 4.82
CA GLU A 67 6.69 -19.29 3.43
C GLU A 67 5.52 -18.99 2.52
N ILE A 68 4.31 -18.94 3.07
CA ILE A 68 3.10 -18.71 2.28
C ILE A 68 2.46 -17.42 2.77
N ARG A 69 2.86 -16.29 2.18
CA ARG A 69 2.37 -14.98 2.57
C ARG A 69 2.56 -13.99 1.44
N MET A 70 1.85 -12.88 1.52
CA MET A 70 2.09 -11.78 0.61
C MET A 70 3.36 -11.05 1.05
N LEU A 71 4.22 -10.74 0.08
CA LEU A 71 5.51 -10.10 0.37
C LEU A 71 5.39 -8.58 0.34
N HIS A 72 4.68 -8.03 -0.64
CA HIS A 72 4.50 -6.60 -0.75
C HIS A 72 3.30 -6.27 -1.63
N LEU A 73 2.93 -5.02 -1.62
CA LEU A 73 1.88 -4.47 -2.47
C LEU A 73 2.51 -3.39 -3.33
N ALA A 74 2.36 -3.51 -4.64
CA ALA A 74 2.98 -2.58 -5.58
C ALA A 74 1.92 -1.71 -6.26
N PHE A 75 2.23 -0.43 -6.36
CA PHE A 75 1.43 0.55 -7.10
C PHE A 75 2.20 0.97 -8.34
N ARG A 76 1.48 1.17 -9.45
CA ARG A 76 2.12 1.65 -10.67
C ARG A 76 2.06 3.17 -10.75
N ALA A 77 3.12 3.76 -11.28
CA ALA A 77 3.17 5.18 -11.55
C ALA A 77 3.86 5.40 -12.89
N ASN A 78 3.52 6.49 -13.57
CA ASN A 78 4.31 6.91 -14.73
C ASN A 78 5.62 7.53 -14.21
N ARG A 79 6.55 7.81 -15.11
CA ARG A 79 7.87 8.33 -14.70
C ARG A 79 7.78 9.61 -13.90
N LYS A 80 6.96 10.55 -14.36
CA LYS A 80 6.80 11.83 -13.65
C LYS A 80 6.35 11.64 -12.22
N ASN A 81 5.34 10.79 -12.03
CA ASN A 81 4.79 10.52 -10.70
C ASN A 81 5.74 9.68 -9.85
N PHE A 82 6.51 8.79 -10.48
CA PHE A 82 7.53 8.01 -9.78
C PHE A 82 8.60 8.92 -9.18
N LEU A 83 9.07 9.89 -9.96
CA LEU A 83 10.06 10.85 -9.47
C LEU A 83 9.47 11.75 -8.38
N ALA A 84 8.23 12.18 -8.57
CA ALA A 84 7.54 12.99 -7.56
C ALA A 84 7.38 12.23 -6.25
N ALA A 85 7.04 10.94 -6.33
CA ALA A 85 6.88 10.11 -5.13
C ALA A 85 8.16 10.08 -4.30
N GLN A 86 9.32 9.97 -4.95
CA GLN A 86 10.58 9.97 -4.24
C GLN A 86 10.81 11.27 -3.49
N ARG A 87 10.50 12.40 -4.13
CA ARG A 87 10.63 13.71 -3.48
C ARG A 87 9.69 13.84 -2.28
N GLU A 88 8.46 13.41 -2.45
CA GLU A 88 7.45 13.51 -1.38
C GLU A 88 7.81 12.63 -0.18
N LEU A 89 8.29 11.41 -0.42
CA LEU A 89 8.72 10.53 0.68
C LEU A 89 9.90 11.14 1.42
N LYS A 90 10.87 11.71 0.70
CA LYS A 90 12.01 12.38 1.34
C LYS A 90 11.56 13.57 2.18
N GLU A 91 10.65 14.37 1.66
CA GLU A 91 10.13 15.53 2.40
C GLU A 91 9.42 15.12 3.68
N ARG A 92 8.79 13.95 3.68
CA ARG A 92 8.09 13.42 4.85
C ARG A 92 9.00 12.62 5.77
N GLY A 93 10.28 12.48 5.44
CA GLY A 93 11.22 11.69 6.24
C GLY A 93 10.98 10.20 6.18
N ILE A 94 10.30 9.72 5.14
CA ILE A 94 10.03 8.29 4.96
C ILE A 94 11.16 7.69 4.15
N LYS A 95 11.84 6.70 4.71
CA LYS A 95 12.94 6.03 4.02
C LYS A 95 12.42 5.10 2.95
N PHE A 96 13.14 5.03 1.84
CA PHE A 96 12.83 4.09 0.78
C PHE A 96 14.11 3.59 0.13
N GLU A 97 14.02 2.44 -0.54
CA GLU A 97 15.12 1.88 -1.31
C GLU A 97 14.74 1.85 -2.79
N PHE A 98 15.66 2.30 -3.63
CA PHE A 98 15.50 2.24 -5.08
C PHE A 98 16.10 0.94 -5.60
N GLN A 99 15.41 0.30 -6.54
CA GLN A 99 15.92 -0.87 -7.23
C GLN A 99 15.66 -0.76 -8.73
N ASP A 100 16.67 -1.11 -9.51
CA ASP A 100 16.58 -1.15 -10.96
C ASP A 100 16.32 -2.61 -11.37
N HIS A 101 15.14 -2.85 -11.96
CA HIS A 101 14.75 -4.19 -12.41
C HIS A 101 14.86 -4.31 -13.94
N GLU A 102 15.70 -3.53 -14.59
CA GLU A 102 15.91 -3.48 -16.04
C GLU A 102 14.70 -2.90 -16.77
N ILE A 103 13.58 -3.61 -16.82
CA ILE A 103 12.38 -3.14 -17.52
C ILE A 103 11.52 -2.23 -16.66
N ALA A 104 11.86 -2.09 -15.39
CA ALA A 104 11.11 -1.26 -14.44
C ALA A 104 12.06 -0.71 -13.38
N HIS A 105 11.71 0.45 -12.85
CA HIS A 105 12.35 1.01 -11.67
C HIS A 105 11.36 1.02 -10.54
N SER A 106 11.83 0.74 -9.33
CA SER A 106 10.95 0.63 -8.17
C SER A 106 11.54 1.30 -6.95
N ILE A 107 10.66 1.77 -6.07
CA ILE A 107 11.04 2.18 -4.73
C ILE A 107 10.21 1.38 -3.73
N TYR A 108 10.83 1.00 -2.62
CA TYR A 108 10.22 0.19 -1.57
C TYR A 108 10.25 0.97 -0.26
N PHE A 109 9.14 0.97 0.45
CA PHE A 109 9.02 1.66 1.73
C PHE A 109 8.00 0.94 2.59
N ARG A 110 7.84 1.38 3.84
CA ARG A 110 6.96 0.71 4.78
C ARG A 110 5.84 1.63 5.25
N ASP A 111 4.67 1.05 5.46
CA ASP A 111 3.58 1.76 6.10
C ASP A 111 3.77 1.72 7.63
N PRO A 112 2.88 2.37 8.43
CA PRO A 112 3.07 2.41 9.89
C PRO A 112 3.12 1.07 10.59
N ASP A 113 2.55 0.03 10.00
CA ASP A 113 2.57 -1.31 10.58
C ASP A 113 3.66 -2.20 10.02
N GLY A 114 4.50 -1.65 9.15
CA GLY A 114 5.61 -2.39 8.58
C GLY A 114 5.26 -3.14 7.31
N HIS A 115 4.08 -2.95 6.76
CA HIS A 115 3.74 -3.56 5.46
C HIS A 115 4.66 -2.99 4.39
N GLN A 116 5.26 -3.86 3.60
CA GLN A 116 6.13 -3.41 2.53
C GLN A 116 5.31 -2.96 1.33
N LEU A 117 5.56 -1.73 0.91
CA LEU A 117 4.91 -1.14 -0.24
C LEU A 117 5.95 -0.86 -1.31
N GLU A 118 5.50 -0.89 -2.55
CA GLU A 118 6.37 -0.62 -3.69
C GLU A 118 5.65 0.36 -4.61
N ILE A 119 6.40 1.30 -5.18
CA ILE A 119 5.92 2.08 -6.33
C ILE A 119 6.83 1.73 -7.47
N THR A 120 6.26 1.33 -8.60
CA THR A 120 7.01 0.88 -9.75
C THR A 120 6.61 1.66 -11.00
N THR A 121 7.59 1.91 -11.86
CA THR A 121 7.34 2.50 -13.17
C THR A 121 8.01 1.66 -14.24
N TYR A 122 7.32 1.50 -15.37
CA TYR A 122 7.88 0.84 -16.53
C TYR A 122 8.43 1.85 -17.54
N GLU A 123 8.35 3.13 -17.21
CA GLU A 123 8.89 4.20 -18.05
C GLU A 123 10.32 4.48 -17.60
N VAL A 124 11.23 3.67 -18.09
CA VAL A 124 12.64 3.71 -17.64
C VAL A 124 13.59 4.41 -18.61
N ASP A 125 13.10 4.84 -19.76
CA ASP A 125 13.91 5.56 -20.75
C ASP A 125 13.61 7.04 -20.77
#